data_e23f311f1bd13fc8120b0aeeadbacba5
#
_entry.id   e23f311f1bd13fc8120b0aeeadbacba5
#
_cell.length_a   1.000
_cell.length_b   1.000
_cell.length_c   1.000
_cell.angle_alpha   90.00
_cell.angle_beta   90.00
_cell.angle_gamma   90.00
#
_symmetry.space_group_name_H-M   'P 1'
#
loop_
_entity.id
_entity.type
_entity.pdbx_description
1 polymer ?
#
loop_
_entity_poly.entity_id
_entity_poly.type
_entity_poly.pdbx_seq_one_letter_code
_entity_poly.pdbx_strand_id
1 'polypeptide(L)'
;RSHRLDGIGEYYFSRRLREIAEIEAATGRQIVKLAMGSPDLPPHQSVIDRLAKEAQRPDVHKYMSYQGEPILRKAFADWYKKWYRTELDFKSEVLPLIGSKEGIMHICMTFLNKGDKVLVPNPGYPTYSAAVRLAGGEMLPYALNKQTNFYPDFDAIEKAGLDGVKMMLVN
;
A
#
# COMPACT_ATOMS: atom_id res chain seq x y z
N ARG A 1 4.42 25.26 -6.02
CA ARG A 1 3.90 23.92 -5.74
C ARG A 1 2.82 23.98 -4.66
N SER A 2 2.00 22.93 -4.54
CA SER A 2 0.99 22.85 -3.48
C SER A 2 1.63 22.77 -2.10
N HIS A 3 1.07 23.48 -1.11
CA HIS A 3 1.47 23.35 0.31
C HIS A 3 1.29 21.94 0.88
N ARG A 4 0.47 21.09 0.26
CA ARG A 4 0.33 19.67 0.64
C ARG A 4 1.64 18.89 0.52
N LEU A 5 2.59 19.39 -0.28
CA LEU A 5 3.92 18.79 -0.45
C LEU A 5 4.95 19.30 0.56
N ASP A 6 4.58 20.29 1.40
CA ASP A 6 5.47 20.78 2.43
C ASP A 6 5.58 19.71 3.53
N GLY A 7 6.80 19.37 3.90
CA GLY A 7 7.08 18.27 4.83
C GLY A 7 7.06 16.85 4.22
N ILE A 8 6.79 16.69 2.90
CA ILE A 8 7.00 15.44 2.19
C ILE A 8 8.39 15.49 1.56
N GLY A 9 9.32 14.75 2.16
CA GLY A 9 10.68 14.59 1.65
C GLY A 9 10.78 13.53 0.55
N GLU A 10 11.99 13.37 0.03
CA GLU A 10 12.28 12.28 -0.89
C GLU A 10 12.01 10.93 -0.23
N TYR A 11 11.46 10.00 -1.01
CA TYR A 11 11.21 8.64 -0.54
C TYR A 11 12.51 7.97 -0.07
N TYR A 12 12.52 7.49 1.16
CA TYR A 12 13.71 6.96 1.84
C TYR A 12 14.49 5.95 1.00
N PHE A 13 13.80 4.96 0.42
CA PHE A 13 14.46 3.92 -0.37
C PHE A 13 15.05 4.44 -1.67
N SER A 14 14.43 5.43 -2.33
CA SER A 14 14.99 6.05 -3.54
C SER A 14 16.33 6.71 -3.26
N ARG A 15 16.42 7.45 -2.14
CA ARG A 15 17.66 8.05 -1.69
C ARG A 15 18.73 7.01 -1.39
N ARG A 16 18.38 5.95 -0.64
CA ARG A 16 19.34 4.88 -0.30
C ARG A 16 19.84 4.12 -1.52
N LEU A 17 18.99 3.85 -2.49
CA LEU A 17 19.40 3.20 -3.74
C LEU A 17 20.40 4.05 -4.53
N ARG A 18 20.20 5.37 -4.56
CA ARG A 18 21.14 6.29 -5.22
C ARG A 18 22.49 6.31 -4.48
N GLU A 19 22.49 6.45 -3.15
CA GLU A 19 23.70 6.40 -2.34
C GLU A 19 24.47 5.08 -2.53
N ILE A 20 23.77 3.94 -2.59
CA ILE A 20 24.38 2.64 -2.86
C ILE A 20 25.01 2.61 -4.26
N ALA A 21 24.30 3.07 -5.29
CA ALA A 21 24.83 3.11 -6.65
C ALA A 21 26.09 3.99 -6.76
N GLU A 22 26.14 5.12 -6.06
CA GLU A 22 27.33 5.99 -5.98
C GLU A 22 28.51 5.27 -5.32
N ILE A 23 28.29 4.53 -4.23
CA ILE A 23 29.33 3.74 -3.54
C ILE A 23 29.81 2.59 -4.44
N GLU A 24 28.90 1.87 -5.10
CA GLU A 24 29.24 0.79 -6.03
C GLU A 24 30.13 1.33 -7.18
N ALA A 25 29.74 2.49 -7.74
CA ALA A 25 30.51 3.13 -8.81
C ALA A 25 31.89 3.61 -8.35
N ALA A 26 31.99 4.19 -7.16
CA ALA A 26 33.24 4.72 -6.61
C ALA A 26 34.23 3.62 -6.18
N THR A 27 33.71 2.48 -5.71
CA THR A 27 34.54 1.42 -5.10
C THR A 27 34.72 0.20 -5.97
N GLY A 28 33.94 0.03 -7.04
CA GLY A 28 33.87 -1.19 -7.83
C GLY A 28 33.30 -2.42 -7.07
N ARG A 29 32.81 -2.22 -5.84
CA ARG A 29 32.28 -3.30 -4.98
C ARG A 29 30.77 -3.38 -5.11
N GLN A 30 30.25 -4.58 -5.37
CA GLN A 30 28.81 -4.83 -5.33
C GLN A 30 28.30 -4.91 -3.89
N ILE A 31 27.22 -4.21 -3.61
CA ILE A 31 26.56 -4.17 -2.29
C ILE A 31 25.31 -5.06 -2.30
N VAL A 32 25.26 -6.00 -1.35
CA VAL A 32 24.07 -6.84 -1.15
C VAL A 32 22.96 -6.02 -0.50
N LYS A 33 21.84 -5.85 -1.21
CA LYS A 33 20.73 -4.97 -0.81
C LYS A 33 19.68 -5.76 -0.02
N LEU A 34 19.89 -5.91 1.29
CA LEU A 34 18.97 -6.63 2.19
C LEU A 34 17.82 -5.75 2.74
N ALA A 35 17.82 -4.44 2.45
CA ALA A 35 16.86 -3.49 3.01
C ALA A 35 15.51 -3.45 2.28
N MET A 36 15.43 -4.06 1.09
CA MET A 36 14.21 -4.03 0.27
C MET A 36 13.70 -5.45 0.03
N GLY A 37 12.47 -5.69 0.47
CA GLY A 37 11.76 -6.94 0.18
C GLY A 37 11.16 -6.91 -1.23
N SER A 38 12.02 -6.99 -2.25
CA SER A 38 11.58 -7.13 -3.64
C SER A 38 11.65 -8.59 -4.06
N PRO A 39 10.63 -9.13 -4.75
CA PRO A 39 10.74 -10.46 -5.34
C PRO A 39 11.94 -10.53 -6.29
N ASP A 40 12.77 -11.55 -6.16
CA ASP A 40 13.95 -11.79 -6.97
C ASP A 40 13.80 -12.98 -7.93
N LEU A 41 12.71 -13.73 -7.79
CA LEU A 41 12.36 -14.83 -8.67
C LEU A 41 11.21 -14.45 -9.60
N PRO A 42 11.20 -14.95 -10.85
CA PRO A 42 10.06 -14.78 -11.74
C PRO A 42 8.82 -15.50 -11.18
N PRO A 43 7.61 -15.09 -11.59
CA PRO A 43 6.42 -15.86 -11.29
C PRO A 43 6.48 -17.24 -11.97
N HIS A 44 5.63 -18.17 -11.51
CA HIS A 44 5.54 -19.49 -12.13
C HIS A 44 5.29 -19.38 -13.65
N GLN A 45 5.95 -20.24 -14.45
CA GLN A 45 5.91 -20.17 -15.91
C GLN A 45 4.48 -20.12 -16.49
N SER A 46 3.53 -20.85 -15.88
CA SER A 46 2.13 -20.84 -16.33
C SER A 46 1.47 -19.46 -16.26
N VAL A 47 1.92 -18.57 -15.37
CA VAL A 47 1.41 -17.19 -15.27
C VAL A 47 1.94 -16.37 -16.44
N ILE A 48 3.23 -16.53 -16.77
CA ILE A 48 3.87 -15.86 -17.90
C ILE A 48 3.21 -16.30 -19.22
N ASP A 49 3.05 -17.60 -19.42
CA ASP A 49 2.42 -18.18 -20.61
C ASP A 49 0.98 -17.71 -20.78
N ARG A 50 0.23 -17.65 -19.67
CA ARG A 50 -1.14 -17.17 -19.70
C ARG A 50 -1.20 -15.69 -20.07
N LEU A 51 -0.36 -14.86 -19.48
CA LEU A 51 -0.27 -13.42 -19.83
C LEU A 51 0.06 -13.23 -21.31
N ALA A 52 1.07 -13.93 -21.81
CA ALA A 52 1.47 -13.86 -23.22
C ALA A 52 0.32 -14.29 -24.18
N LYS A 53 -0.40 -15.35 -23.82
CA LYS A 53 -1.55 -15.82 -24.60
C LYS A 53 -2.69 -14.81 -24.61
N GLU A 54 -3.07 -14.28 -23.45
CA GLU A 54 -4.18 -13.31 -23.36
C GLU A 54 -3.83 -11.97 -24.06
N ALA A 55 -2.58 -11.53 -24.00
CA ALA A 55 -2.13 -10.32 -24.68
C ALA A 55 -2.23 -10.37 -26.21
N GLN A 56 -2.28 -11.57 -26.79
CA GLN A 56 -2.45 -11.75 -28.25
C GLN A 56 -3.91 -11.61 -28.70
N ARG A 57 -4.84 -11.56 -27.79
CA ARG A 57 -6.27 -11.43 -28.15
C ARG A 57 -6.58 -10.01 -28.62
N PRO A 58 -7.30 -9.82 -29.73
CA PRO A 58 -7.58 -8.49 -30.26
C PRO A 58 -8.59 -7.69 -29.43
N ASP A 59 -9.34 -8.33 -28.55
CA ASP A 59 -10.42 -7.73 -27.78
C ASP A 59 -9.99 -7.19 -26.40
N VAL A 60 -8.72 -7.37 -26.01
CA VAL A 60 -8.22 -6.97 -24.67
C VAL A 60 -7.53 -5.60 -24.64
N HIS A 61 -7.37 -4.92 -25.78
CA HIS A 61 -6.61 -3.66 -25.90
C HIS A 61 -7.47 -2.39 -25.82
N LYS A 62 -8.71 -2.50 -25.36
CA LYS A 62 -9.63 -1.38 -25.19
C LYS A 62 -9.61 -0.85 -23.76
N TYR A 63 -10.20 0.31 -23.55
CA TYR A 63 -10.45 0.82 -22.20
C TYR A 63 -11.32 -0.17 -21.40
N MET A 64 -10.92 -0.44 -20.17
CA MET A 64 -11.73 -1.22 -19.23
C MET A 64 -12.74 -0.35 -18.49
N SER A 65 -13.70 -0.99 -17.84
CA SER A 65 -14.61 -0.33 -16.90
C SER A 65 -13.81 0.29 -15.72
N TYR A 66 -14.30 1.42 -15.19
CA TYR A 66 -13.74 2.05 -13.99
C TYR A 66 -13.75 1.13 -12.76
N GLN A 67 -14.66 0.17 -12.74
CA GLN A 67 -14.71 -0.85 -11.67
C GLN A 67 -13.75 -2.03 -11.90
N GLY A 68 -13.05 -2.07 -13.03
CA GLY A 68 -12.26 -3.21 -13.46
C GLY A 68 -13.13 -4.32 -14.11
N GLU A 69 -12.47 -5.28 -14.73
CA GLU A 69 -13.13 -6.38 -15.44
C GLU A 69 -13.87 -7.31 -14.48
N PRO A 70 -15.12 -7.71 -14.78
CA PRO A 70 -15.91 -8.60 -13.92
C PRO A 70 -15.22 -9.93 -13.62
N ILE A 71 -14.49 -10.49 -14.60
CA ILE A 71 -13.75 -11.73 -14.42
C ILE A 71 -12.64 -11.59 -13.36
N LEU A 72 -11.95 -10.45 -13.33
CA LEU A 72 -10.91 -10.17 -12.33
C LEU A 72 -11.51 -9.99 -10.95
N ARG A 73 -12.58 -9.20 -10.84
CA ARG A 73 -13.28 -8.97 -9.57
C ARG A 73 -13.82 -10.27 -8.98
N LYS A 74 -14.42 -11.13 -9.84
CA LYS A 74 -14.88 -12.43 -9.42
C LYS A 74 -13.72 -13.32 -8.94
N ALA A 75 -12.59 -13.32 -9.63
CA ALA A 75 -11.43 -14.08 -9.22
C ALA A 75 -10.90 -13.67 -7.83
N PHE A 76 -10.92 -12.36 -7.50
CA PHE A 76 -10.61 -11.88 -6.16
C PHE A 76 -11.63 -12.37 -5.12
N ALA A 77 -12.93 -12.28 -5.40
CA ALA A 77 -13.96 -12.77 -4.49
C ALA A 77 -13.83 -14.28 -4.23
N ASP A 78 -13.61 -15.07 -5.29
CA ASP A 78 -13.38 -16.52 -5.17
C ASP A 78 -12.11 -16.83 -4.36
N TRP A 79 -11.05 -16.04 -4.51
CA TRP A 79 -9.82 -16.15 -3.73
C TRP A 79 -10.08 -15.91 -2.25
N TYR A 80 -10.77 -14.82 -1.91
CA TYR A 80 -11.12 -14.47 -0.52
C TYR A 80 -11.97 -15.55 0.12
N LYS A 81 -12.97 -16.07 -0.60
CA LYS A 81 -13.79 -17.20 -0.13
C LYS A 81 -12.94 -18.44 0.16
N LYS A 82 -12.02 -18.79 -0.76
CA LYS A 82 -11.18 -19.99 -0.64
C LYS A 82 -10.21 -19.92 0.53
N TRP A 83 -9.50 -18.80 0.69
CA TRP A 83 -8.37 -18.70 1.60
C TRP A 83 -8.71 -18.05 2.93
N TYR A 84 -9.66 -17.13 2.94
CA TYR A 84 -10.05 -16.38 4.14
C TYR A 84 -11.45 -16.71 4.63
N ARG A 85 -12.20 -17.58 3.93
CA ARG A 85 -13.59 -17.95 4.23
C ARG A 85 -14.52 -16.72 4.29
N THR A 86 -14.17 -15.67 3.56
CA THR A 86 -14.93 -14.41 3.47
C THR A 86 -15.64 -14.37 2.13
N GLU A 87 -16.96 -14.25 2.15
CA GLU A 87 -17.76 -14.06 0.95
C GLU A 87 -17.86 -12.59 0.61
N LEU A 88 -17.56 -12.25 -0.64
CA LEU A 88 -17.63 -10.88 -1.17
C LEU A 88 -18.54 -10.87 -2.41
N ASP A 89 -19.42 -9.89 -2.49
CA ASP A 89 -20.10 -9.60 -3.75
C ASP A 89 -19.13 -8.90 -4.70
N PHE A 90 -18.67 -9.62 -5.73
CA PHE A 90 -17.72 -9.08 -6.69
C PHE A 90 -18.23 -7.86 -7.47
N LYS A 91 -19.55 -7.60 -7.46
CA LYS A 91 -20.15 -6.46 -8.16
C LYS A 91 -20.03 -5.16 -7.39
N SER A 92 -20.05 -5.22 -6.06
CA SER A 92 -20.14 -4.04 -5.18
C SER A 92 -19.01 -3.94 -4.14
N GLU A 93 -18.31 -5.04 -3.80
CA GLU A 93 -17.34 -5.09 -2.71
C GLU A 93 -15.90 -5.33 -3.17
N VAL A 94 -15.65 -5.39 -4.48
CA VAL A 94 -14.31 -5.64 -5.03
C VAL A 94 -13.93 -4.57 -6.05
N LEU A 95 -12.86 -3.83 -5.77
CA LEU A 95 -12.25 -2.86 -6.68
C LEU A 95 -10.78 -3.23 -6.90
N PRO A 96 -10.38 -3.71 -8.08
CA PRO A 96 -8.99 -3.96 -8.43
C PRO A 96 -8.17 -2.67 -8.44
N LEU A 97 -6.94 -2.75 -7.96
CA LEU A 97 -6.02 -1.63 -7.84
C LEU A 97 -4.72 -1.92 -8.62
N ILE A 98 -4.02 -0.86 -9.01
CA ILE A 98 -2.64 -0.93 -9.51
C ILE A 98 -1.67 -0.87 -8.32
N GLY A 99 -1.79 -1.87 -7.45
CA GLY A 99 -1.03 -1.98 -6.21
C GLY A 99 -1.68 -1.27 -5.01
N SER A 100 -1.30 -1.69 -3.80
CA SER A 100 -1.89 -1.23 -2.54
C SER A 100 -1.67 0.26 -2.25
N LYS A 101 -0.60 0.86 -2.76
CA LYS A 101 -0.33 2.30 -2.56
C LYS A 101 -1.44 3.18 -3.13
N GLU A 102 -1.96 2.84 -4.30
CA GLU A 102 -3.09 3.52 -4.92
C GLU A 102 -4.32 3.45 -4.01
N GLY A 103 -4.67 2.26 -3.53
CA GLY A 103 -5.81 2.07 -2.63
C GLY A 103 -5.68 2.86 -1.33
N ILE A 104 -4.51 2.84 -0.70
CA ILE A 104 -4.24 3.61 0.54
C ILE A 104 -4.46 5.10 0.28
N MET A 105 -3.95 5.62 -0.84
CA MET A 105 -4.14 7.03 -1.20
C MET A 105 -5.60 7.37 -1.46
N HIS A 106 -6.30 6.55 -2.24
CA HIS A 106 -7.70 6.77 -2.58
C HIS A 106 -8.62 6.69 -1.36
N ILE A 107 -8.40 5.74 -0.44
CA ILE A 107 -9.14 5.64 0.81
C ILE A 107 -8.93 6.91 1.64
N CYS A 108 -7.69 7.37 1.81
CA CYS A 108 -7.42 8.61 2.51
C CYS A 108 -8.11 9.82 1.86
N MET A 109 -8.06 9.93 0.53
CA MET A 109 -8.73 11.03 -0.18
C MET A 109 -10.26 10.98 -0.09
N THR A 110 -10.84 9.78 0.01
CA THR A 110 -12.29 9.59 0.06
C THR A 110 -12.87 9.88 1.44
N PHE A 111 -12.15 9.52 2.50
CA PHE A 111 -12.70 9.53 3.87
C PHE A 111 -12.14 10.62 4.78
N LEU A 112 -11.10 11.35 4.36
CA LEU A 112 -10.46 12.37 5.20
C LEU A 112 -10.74 13.77 4.69
N ASN A 113 -11.13 14.65 5.61
CA ASN A 113 -11.12 16.09 5.44
C ASN A 113 -9.88 16.69 6.13
N LYS A 114 -9.62 17.96 5.89
CA LYS A 114 -8.56 18.70 6.57
C LYS A 114 -8.81 18.69 8.09
N GLY A 115 -7.83 18.21 8.85
CA GLY A 115 -7.88 18.14 10.31
C GLY A 115 -8.46 16.83 10.86
N ASP A 116 -9.01 15.94 10.03
CA ASP A 116 -9.36 14.59 10.47
C ASP A 116 -8.11 13.81 10.86
N LYS A 117 -8.19 13.02 11.93
CA LYS A 117 -7.05 12.29 12.48
C LYS A 117 -7.07 10.83 12.06
N VAL A 118 -5.87 10.29 11.83
CA VAL A 118 -5.66 8.89 11.45
C VAL A 118 -4.63 8.24 12.36
N LEU A 119 -5.00 7.13 12.96
CA LEU A 119 -4.07 6.29 13.72
C LEU A 119 -3.14 5.57 12.73
N VAL A 120 -1.83 5.77 12.89
CA VAL A 120 -0.79 5.23 12.00
C VAL A 120 0.22 4.43 12.82
N PRO A 121 0.58 3.20 12.41
CA PRO A 121 1.54 2.39 13.15
C PRO A 121 2.95 3.02 13.13
N ASN A 122 3.68 2.87 14.24
CA ASN A 122 5.07 3.27 14.36
C ASN A 122 5.89 2.18 15.07
N PRO A 123 6.81 1.46 14.37
CA PRO A 123 7.14 1.63 12.96
C PRO A 123 5.99 1.22 12.01
N GLY A 124 5.97 1.80 10.82
CA GLY A 124 4.93 1.53 9.82
C GLY A 124 5.40 1.75 8.39
N TYR A 125 4.54 1.40 7.45
CA TYR A 125 4.84 1.56 6.04
C TYR A 125 4.85 3.05 5.64
N PRO A 126 5.93 3.57 4.99
CA PRO A 126 6.07 4.99 4.71
C PRO A 126 4.92 5.61 3.90
N THR A 127 4.21 4.80 3.11
CA THR A 127 3.07 5.25 2.31
C THR A 127 1.91 5.77 3.18
N TYR A 128 1.73 5.22 4.38
CA TYR A 128 0.64 5.63 5.27
C TYR A 128 0.74 7.11 5.62
N SER A 129 1.89 7.54 6.12
CA SER A 129 2.11 8.94 6.48
C SER A 129 2.01 9.90 5.29
N ALA A 130 2.51 9.49 4.13
CA ALA A 130 2.41 10.30 2.92
C ALA A 130 0.97 10.46 2.44
N ALA A 131 0.19 9.37 2.41
CA ALA A 131 -1.20 9.39 1.98
C ALA A 131 -2.08 10.24 2.90
N VAL A 132 -1.94 10.08 4.23
CA VAL A 132 -2.70 10.87 5.22
C VAL A 132 -2.41 12.36 5.06
N ARG A 133 -1.14 12.75 4.96
CA ARG A 133 -0.75 14.17 4.78
C ARG A 133 -1.25 14.75 3.46
N LEU A 134 -1.13 14.02 2.36
CA LEU A 134 -1.60 14.47 1.05
C LEU A 134 -3.13 14.64 1.02
N ALA A 135 -3.86 13.80 1.74
CA ALA A 135 -5.30 13.94 1.92
C ALA A 135 -5.70 15.09 2.86
N GLY A 136 -4.75 15.70 3.57
CA GLY A 136 -5.00 16.80 4.52
C GLY A 136 -5.29 16.36 5.94
N GLY A 137 -5.17 15.06 6.24
CA GLY A 137 -5.35 14.49 7.56
C GLY A 137 -4.15 14.70 8.48
N GLU A 138 -4.36 14.52 9.77
CA GLU A 138 -3.37 14.55 10.84
C GLU A 138 -3.04 13.13 11.31
N MET A 139 -1.76 12.84 11.51
CA MET A 139 -1.33 11.54 11.97
C MET A 139 -1.29 11.47 13.49
N LEU A 140 -1.90 10.44 14.06
CA LEU A 140 -1.70 10.02 15.44
C LEU A 140 -0.93 8.70 15.45
N PRO A 141 0.37 8.70 15.73
CA PRO A 141 1.16 7.47 15.73
C PRO A 141 0.82 6.63 16.96
N TYR A 142 0.65 5.32 16.75
CA TYR A 142 0.60 4.33 17.83
C TYR A 142 1.81 3.40 17.75
N ALA A 143 2.38 3.05 18.92
CA ALA A 143 3.60 2.26 18.98
C ALA A 143 3.34 0.78 18.72
N LEU A 144 4.22 0.15 17.92
CA LEU A 144 4.37 -1.29 17.82
C LEU A 144 5.72 -1.67 18.42
N ASN A 145 5.73 -2.34 19.55
CA ASN A 145 6.95 -2.62 20.30
C ASN A 145 6.93 -4.04 20.93
N LYS A 146 8.03 -4.43 21.54
CA LYS A 146 8.18 -5.76 22.16
C LYS A 146 7.22 -6.00 23.32
N GLN A 147 6.86 -4.96 24.09
CA GLN A 147 5.99 -5.06 25.25
C GLN A 147 4.58 -5.49 24.84
N THR A 148 4.13 -5.06 23.66
CA THR A 148 2.83 -5.41 23.08
C THR A 148 2.94 -6.55 22.06
N ASN A 149 4.10 -7.22 21.98
CA ASN A 149 4.38 -8.22 20.96
C ASN A 149 4.10 -7.72 19.54
N PHE A 150 4.41 -6.45 19.28
CA PHE A 150 4.15 -5.72 18.01
C PHE A 150 2.69 -5.66 17.59
N TYR A 151 1.73 -5.84 18.54
CA TYR A 151 0.33 -5.54 18.32
C TYR A 151 -0.02 -4.13 18.79
N PRO A 152 -1.08 -3.51 18.26
CA PRO A 152 -1.61 -2.25 18.80
C PRO A 152 -2.06 -2.43 20.26
N ASP A 153 -1.64 -1.50 21.11
CA ASP A 153 -2.16 -1.38 22.49
C ASP A 153 -3.43 -0.54 22.44
N PHE A 154 -4.59 -1.19 22.33
CA PHE A 154 -5.87 -0.52 22.19
C PHE A 154 -6.24 0.28 23.46
N ASP A 155 -5.86 -0.19 24.65
CA ASP A 155 -6.11 0.53 25.90
C ASP A 155 -5.32 1.84 25.95
N ALA A 156 -4.05 1.81 25.51
CA ALA A 156 -3.23 3.01 25.44
C ALA A 156 -3.73 3.99 24.35
N ILE A 157 -4.18 3.46 23.22
CA ILE A 157 -4.76 4.27 22.13
C ILE A 157 -6.04 4.96 22.61
N GLU A 158 -6.93 4.25 23.29
CA GLU A 158 -8.17 4.80 23.82
C GLU A 158 -7.91 5.87 24.89
N LYS A 159 -6.97 5.62 25.80
CA LYS A 159 -6.55 6.60 26.82
C LYS A 159 -5.94 7.88 26.23
N ALA A 160 -5.27 7.78 25.07
CA ALA A 160 -4.72 8.94 24.39
C ALA A 160 -5.80 9.84 23.75
N GLY A 161 -7.03 9.35 23.63
CA GLY A 161 -8.19 10.06 23.09
C GLY A 161 -8.38 9.82 21.60
N LEU A 162 -9.65 9.61 21.23
CA LEU A 162 -10.05 9.31 19.83
C LEU A 162 -10.80 10.47 19.18
N ASP A 163 -10.79 11.66 19.78
CA ASP A 163 -11.49 12.83 19.24
C ASP A 163 -10.93 13.22 17.86
N GLY A 164 -11.83 13.23 16.86
CA GLY A 164 -11.48 13.52 15.48
C GLY A 164 -10.82 12.37 14.73
N VAL A 165 -10.64 11.21 15.33
CA VAL A 165 -10.12 10.01 14.66
C VAL A 165 -11.17 9.44 13.73
N LYS A 166 -10.83 9.35 12.43
CA LYS A 166 -11.69 8.81 11.37
C LYS A 166 -11.26 7.43 10.89
N MET A 167 -10.00 7.10 11.07
CA MET A 167 -9.42 5.91 10.47
C MET A 167 -8.26 5.38 11.31
N MET A 168 -8.06 4.08 11.29
CA MET A 168 -6.87 3.40 11.76
C MET A 168 -6.28 2.57 10.63
N LEU A 169 -4.98 2.77 10.37
CA LEU A 169 -4.22 1.93 9.46
C LEU A 169 -3.51 0.85 10.27
N VAL A 170 -3.68 -0.40 9.85
CA VAL A 170 -3.10 -1.57 10.51
C VAL A 170 -2.09 -2.22 9.55
N ASN A 171 -0.94 -2.64 10.11
CA ASN A 171 0.17 -3.24 9.35
C ASN A 171 0.44 -4.65 9.81
#